data_397e60541d9226dbbe1407e1bdfbf392
#
_entry.id   397e60541d9226dbbe1407e1bdfbf392
#
_cell.length_a   1.000
_cell.length_b   1.000
_cell.length_c   1.000
_cell.angle_alpha   90.00
_cell.angle_beta   90.00
_cell.angle_gamma   90.00
#
_symmetry.space_group_name_H-M   'P 1'
#
loop_
_entity.id
_entity.type
_entity.pdbx_description
1 polymer ?
#
loop_
_entity_poly.entity_id
_entity_poly.type
_entity_poly.pdbx_seq_one_letter_code
_entity_poly.pdbx_strand_id
1 'polypeptide(L)'
;MLAPTHASRLMRMASLRRFLLIPATLLLAACQSSGPTKEELEAAKNTIDCDHGGERIVIRFAEGEARLLMPDGTRVVLYQIAAASGLRYTNGLMELRGTGLDMQLSRERITMKMQCKPYEIPPKKE
;
A
#
# COMPACT_ATOMS: atom_id res chain seq x y z
N MET A 1 81.62 -13.01 25.39
CA MET A 1 81.00 -12.98 25.51
C MET A 1 79.99 -12.21 25.45
N LEU A 2 79.32 -11.73 25.37
CA LEU A 2 78.55 -11.18 25.22
C LEU A 2 77.54 -10.72 25.05
N ALA A 3 76.69 -10.39 25.08
CA ALA A 3 75.77 -10.07 25.01
C ALA A 3 75.01 -9.32 24.91
N PRO A 4 74.45 -8.94 24.53
CA PRO A 4 73.60 -8.27 24.29
C PRO A 4 72.55 -7.88 24.29
N THR A 5 72.07 -7.45 24.45
CA THR A 5 71.36 -6.80 24.55
C THR A 5 70.49 -6.26 24.07
N HIS A 6 69.75 -6.14 23.97
CA HIS A 6 68.85 -5.70 23.63
C HIS A 6 68.00 -5.01 23.82
N ALA A 7 67.76 -4.61 23.76
CA ALA A 7 67.25 -3.68 23.55
C ALA A 7 66.01 -3.59 23.22
N SER A 8 65.47 -3.83 23.60
CA SER A 8 64.41 -3.76 23.73
C SER A 8 63.65 -2.70 23.44
N ARG A 9 63.45 -2.43 22.64
CA ARG A 9 62.77 -1.66 22.22
C ARG A 9 61.58 -1.59 22.24
N LEU A 10 61.20 -1.45 22.80
CA LEU A 10 60.37 -0.96 23.14
C LEU A 10 59.66 -0.26 22.54
N MET A 11 59.12 -0.52 21.91
CA MET A 11 58.29 -0.13 21.32
C MET A 11 57.26 0.34 21.80
N ARG A 12 57.19 1.22 21.86
CA ARG A 12 56.40 2.00 22.16
C ARG A 12 55.35 2.10 21.33
N MET A 13 54.62 1.43 21.39
CA MET A 13 53.49 1.38 20.87
C MET A 13 52.54 2.25 21.27
N ALA A 14 52.86 3.18 21.53
CA ALA A 14 52.02 4.04 22.18
C ALA A 14 51.03 4.66 21.37
N SER A 15 51.11 4.53 20.24
CA SER A 15 50.37 5.46 19.59
C SER A 15 49.06 5.10 19.20
N LEU A 16 48.72 4.07 19.60
CA LEU A 16 47.61 3.71 19.14
C LEU A 16 46.45 4.13 19.68
N ARG A 17 46.48 5.02 20.33
CA ARG A 17 45.36 5.42 20.93
C ARG A 17 44.65 6.40 20.26
N ARG A 18 44.85 6.55 19.16
CA ARG A 18 44.08 7.38 18.48
C ARG A 18 42.89 6.70 18.01
N PHE A 19 42.18 6.33 18.75
CA PHE A 19 41.00 6.06 18.48
C PHE A 19 40.34 7.13 18.27
N LEU A 20 40.13 7.24 17.45
CA LEU A 20 39.19 7.31 16.65
C LEU A 20 37.88 7.17 17.22
N LEU A 21 37.58 8.10 17.78
CA LEU A 21 36.28 8.38 17.99
C LEU A 21 35.67 8.66 16.72
N ILE A 22 35.25 7.69 16.20
CA ILE A 22 34.34 7.81 15.14
C ILE A 22 33.08 8.22 15.79
N PRO A 23 32.65 9.37 15.59
CA PRO A 23 31.32 9.69 16.01
C PRO A 23 30.45 8.79 15.19
N ALA A 24 29.82 7.97 15.84
CA ALA A 24 28.77 7.23 15.24
C ALA A 24 27.79 8.28 14.86
N THR A 25 27.93 8.73 13.70
CA THR A 25 26.90 9.55 13.17
C THR A 25 25.74 8.65 13.03
N LEU A 26 24.90 8.83 13.92
CA LEU A 26 23.65 8.24 13.78
C LEU A 26 23.07 8.82 12.57
N LEU A 27 23.03 8.01 11.64
CA LEU A 27 22.21 8.31 10.53
C LEU A 27 20.83 8.09 10.96
N LEU A 28 20.31 9.12 11.38
CA LEU A 28 18.89 9.12 11.55
C LEU A 28 18.32 9.24 10.18
N ALA A 29 18.23 8.17 9.57
CA ALA A 29 17.44 8.13 8.38
C ALA A 29 16.00 7.99 8.80
N ALA A 30 15.53 8.98 9.41
CA ALA A 30 14.15 8.97 9.77
C ALA A 30 13.40 9.81 8.79
N CYS A 31 13.39 9.38 7.59
CA CYS A 31 12.47 9.96 6.66
C CYS A 31 11.31 9.02 6.52
N GLN A 32 10.53 9.05 7.50
CA GLN A 32 9.26 8.42 7.38
C GLN A 32 8.30 9.50 6.98
N SER A 33 8.08 9.59 5.72
CA SER A 33 6.99 10.42 5.27
C SER A 33 5.72 9.73 5.71
N SER A 34 5.02 10.34 6.62
CA SER A 34 3.78 9.80 7.15
C SER A 34 2.61 9.95 6.19
N GLY A 35 2.82 10.48 5.01
CA GLY A 35 1.77 10.66 4.02
C GLY A 35 1.59 9.45 3.10
N PRO A 36 0.50 9.41 2.35
CA PRO A 36 0.29 8.35 1.38
C PRO A 36 1.30 8.46 0.24
N THR A 37 1.70 7.33 -0.28
CA THR A 37 2.63 7.30 -1.42
C THR A 37 1.93 7.73 -2.71
N LYS A 38 2.71 8.06 -3.72
CA LYS A 38 2.15 8.43 -5.01
C LYS A 38 1.31 7.30 -5.59
N GLU A 39 1.74 6.08 -5.40
CA GLU A 39 1.02 4.92 -5.88
C GLU A 39 -0.32 4.74 -5.16
N GLU A 40 -0.35 4.98 -3.86
CA GLU A 40 -1.58 4.94 -3.08
C GLU A 40 -2.56 6.01 -3.53
N LEU A 41 -2.06 7.20 -3.83
CA LEU A 41 -2.90 8.29 -4.34
C LEU A 41 -3.47 7.98 -5.71
N GLU A 42 -2.68 7.44 -6.61
CA GLU A 42 -3.17 7.06 -7.93
C GLU A 42 -4.19 5.92 -7.85
N ALA A 43 -3.94 4.95 -6.97
CA ALA A 43 -4.88 3.87 -6.76
C ALA A 43 -6.20 4.37 -6.17
N ALA A 44 -6.13 5.34 -5.28
CA ALA A 44 -7.33 5.91 -4.66
C ALA A 44 -8.22 6.63 -5.66
N LYS A 45 -7.64 7.25 -6.68
CA LYS A 45 -8.42 7.94 -7.71
C LYS A 45 -9.33 7.00 -8.47
N ASN A 46 -8.94 5.75 -8.59
CA ASN A 46 -9.70 4.73 -9.31
C ASN A 46 -10.45 3.81 -8.35
N THR A 47 -10.66 4.24 -7.14
CA THR A 47 -11.33 3.45 -6.11
C THR A 47 -12.53 4.22 -5.57
N ILE A 48 -13.63 3.52 -5.40
CA ILE A 48 -14.82 4.08 -4.80
C ILE A 48 -15.24 3.24 -3.59
N ASP A 49 -15.89 3.90 -2.68
CA ASP A 49 -16.35 3.29 -1.44
C ASP A 49 -17.88 3.30 -1.47
N CYS A 50 -18.46 2.15 -1.53
CA CYS A 50 -19.90 1.98 -1.69
C CYS A 50 -20.55 1.45 -0.41
N ASP A 51 -21.74 1.94 -0.12
CA ASP A 51 -22.51 1.51 1.02
C ASP A 51 -23.86 0.94 0.55
N HIS A 52 -24.26 -0.16 1.14
CA HIS A 52 -25.57 -0.73 0.96
C HIS A 52 -26.08 -1.25 2.30
N GLY A 53 -27.02 -0.52 2.89
CA GLY A 53 -27.62 -0.96 4.15
C GLY A 53 -26.64 -1.05 5.31
N GLY A 54 -25.58 -0.25 5.32
CA GLY A 54 -24.56 -0.28 6.35
C GLY A 54 -23.39 -1.23 6.04
N GLU A 55 -23.51 -1.99 4.97
CA GLU A 55 -22.42 -2.85 4.52
C GLU A 55 -21.56 -2.12 3.49
N ARG A 56 -20.26 -2.17 3.67
CA ARG A 56 -19.31 -1.44 2.87
C ARG A 56 -18.65 -2.34 1.83
N ILE A 57 -18.69 -1.89 0.57
CA ILE A 57 -18.01 -2.57 -0.52
C ILE A 57 -17.05 -1.57 -1.16
N VAL A 58 -15.78 -1.90 -1.22
CA VAL A 58 -14.79 -1.05 -1.86
C VAL A 58 -14.51 -1.60 -3.25
N ILE A 59 -14.59 -0.74 -4.26
CA ILE A 59 -14.40 -1.13 -5.65
C ILE A 59 -13.23 -0.37 -6.24
N ARG A 60 -12.22 -1.08 -6.69
CA ARG A 60 -11.08 -0.52 -7.38
C ARG A 60 -11.14 -0.88 -8.84
N PHE A 61 -11.17 0.14 -9.69
CA PHE A 61 -11.14 -0.05 -11.13
C PHE A 61 -9.69 -0.10 -11.63
N ALA A 62 -9.43 -1.06 -12.46
CA ALA A 62 -8.16 -1.19 -13.15
C ALA A 62 -8.46 -1.37 -14.64
N GLU A 63 -7.44 -1.54 -15.44
CA GLU A 63 -7.65 -1.68 -16.87
C GLU A 63 -8.45 -2.96 -17.18
N GLY A 64 -9.69 -2.77 -17.60
CA GLY A 64 -10.57 -3.88 -17.94
C GLY A 64 -11.12 -4.68 -16.78
N GLU A 65 -10.84 -4.30 -15.53
CA GLU A 65 -11.26 -5.04 -14.35
C GLU A 65 -11.88 -4.14 -13.29
N ALA A 66 -12.78 -4.70 -12.52
CA ALA A 66 -13.25 -4.11 -11.28
C ALA A 66 -12.96 -5.10 -10.14
N ARG A 67 -12.20 -4.67 -9.16
CA ARG A 67 -11.83 -5.49 -8.01
C ARG A 67 -12.61 -5.04 -6.80
N LEU A 68 -13.43 -5.92 -6.29
CA LEU A 68 -14.33 -5.65 -5.18
C LEU A 68 -13.79 -6.27 -3.91
N LEU A 69 -13.79 -5.49 -2.84
CA LEU A 69 -13.58 -6.00 -1.50
C LEU A 69 -14.94 -6.01 -0.81
N MET A 70 -15.42 -7.19 -0.54
CA MET A 70 -16.72 -7.42 0.07
C MET A 70 -16.69 -7.20 1.58
N PRO A 71 -17.83 -6.96 2.23
CA PRO A 71 -17.87 -6.72 3.68
C PRO A 71 -17.29 -7.85 4.52
N ASP A 72 -17.34 -9.07 4.04
CA ASP A 72 -16.77 -10.23 4.73
C ASP A 72 -15.29 -10.42 4.47
N GLY A 73 -14.66 -9.52 3.73
CA GLY A 73 -13.25 -9.60 3.38
C GLY A 73 -12.97 -10.37 2.11
N THR A 74 -13.98 -10.94 1.47
CA THR A 74 -13.81 -11.67 0.20
C THR A 74 -13.45 -10.70 -0.91
N ARG A 75 -12.55 -11.11 -1.77
CA ARG A 75 -12.14 -10.34 -2.95
C ARG A 75 -12.72 -10.97 -4.19
N VAL A 76 -13.37 -10.14 -5.00
CA VAL A 76 -14.01 -10.58 -6.24
C VAL A 76 -13.46 -9.75 -7.40
N VAL A 77 -13.17 -10.38 -8.51
CA VAL A 77 -12.75 -9.69 -9.72
C VAL A 77 -13.85 -9.85 -10.76
N LEU A 78 -14.23 -8.73 -11.36
CA LEU A 78 -15.18 -8.67 -12.45
C LEU A 78 -14.48 -8.08 -13.67
N TYR A 79 -14.90 -8.47 -14.84
CA TYR A 79 -14.29 -8.06 -16.09
C TYR A 79 -15.22 -7.18 -16.89
N GLN A 80 -14.68 -6.16 -17.51
CA GLN A 80 -15.45 -5.20 -18.29
C GLN A 80 -16.07 -5.84 -19.51
N ILE A 81 -17.33 -5.53 -19.73
CA ILE A 81 -18.05 -5.93 -20.93
C ILE A 81 -18.72 -4.72 -21.55
N ALA A 82 -19.15 -4.85 -22.77
CA ALA A 82 -19.80 -3.77 -23.49
C ALA A 82 -21.09 -3.36 -22.81
N ALA A 83 -21.34 -2.07 -22.76
CA ALA A 83 -22.55 -1.49 -22.19
C ALA A 83 -23.04 -0.37 -23.08
N ALA A 84 -24.35 -0.19 -23.17
CA ALA A 84 -24.92 0.91 -23.94
C ALA A 84 -24.63 2.25 -23.29
N SER A 85 -24.53 2.29 -21.99
CA SER A 85 -24.17 3.47 -21.21
C SER A 85 -23.61 3.04 -19.87
N GLY A 86 -22.74 3.88 -19.31
CA GLY A 86 -22.13 3.62 -18.01
C GLY A 86 -21.13 2.47 -18.03
N LEU A 87 -20.91 1.91 -16.86
CA LEU A 87 -19.96 0.83 -16.64
C LEU A 87 -20.69 -0.50 -16.49
N ARG A 88 -20.08 -1.55 -17.00
CA ARG A 88 -20.59 -2.90 -16.84
C ARG A 88 -19.44 -3.90 -16.70
N TYR A 89 -19.41 -4.62 -15.62
CA TYR A 89 -18.39 -5.63 -15.33
C TYR A 89 -19.07 -6.90 -14.83
N THR A 90 -18.56 -8.05 -15.20
CA THR A 90 -19.13 -9.33 -14.78
C THR A 90 -18.06 -10.42 -14.70
N ASN A 91 -18.32 -11.43 -13.89
CA ASN A 91 -17.54 -12.66 -13.89
C ASN A 91 -18.43 -13.90 -14.18
N GLY A 92 -19.65 -13.65 -14.63
CA GLY A 92 -20.62 -14.71 -14.88
C GLY A 92 -21.52 -15.03 -13.69
N LEU A 93 -21.10 -14.69 -12.48
CA LEU A 93 -21.88 -14.92 -11.27
C LEU A 93 -22.41 -13.62 -10.69
N MET A 94 -21.63 -12.58 -10.81
CA MET A 94 -21.95 -11.24 -10.33
C MET A 94 -21.81 -10.26 -11.48
N GLU A 95 -22.60 -9.20 -11.41
CA GLU A 95 -22.53 -8.12 -12.38
C GLU A 95 -22.59 -6.78 -11.66
N LEU A 96 -21.63 -5.92 -11.98
CA LEU A 96 -21.59 -4.55 -11.51
C LEU A 96 -21.98 -3.62 -12.64
N ARG A 97 -22.94 -2.77 -12.40
CA ARG A 97 -23.38 -1.74 -13.34
C ARG A 97 -23.43 -0.40 -12.65
N GLY A 98 -23.24 0.66 -13.38
CA GLY A 98 -23.43 1.97 -12.83
C GLY A 98 -22.97 3.11 -13.70
N THR A 99 -23.20 4.31 -13.21
CA THR A 99 -22.80 5.55 -13.81
C THR A 99 -22.34 6.48 -12.70
N GLY A 100 -21.12 6.97 -12.82
CA GLY A 100 -20.57 7.84 -11.79
C GLY A 100 -20.42 7.12 -10.45
N LEU A 101 -21.14 7.61 -9.46
CA LEU A 101 -21.13 7.04 -8.11
C LEU A 101 -22.40 6.23 -7.80
N ASP A 102 -23.30 6.11 -8.78
CA ASP A 102 -24.50 5.31 -8.62
C ASP A 102 -24.24 3.92 -9.17
N MET A 103 -24.03 2.97 -8.32
CA MET A 103 -23.66 1.61 -8.68
C MET A 103 -24.72 0.60 -8.26
N GLN A 104 -24.81 -0.47 -9.01
CA GLN A 104 -25.67 -1.61 -8.70
C GLN A 104 -24.85 -2.89 -8.83
N LEU A 105 -24.95 -3.72 -7.83
CA LEU A 105 -24.30 -5.03 -7.84
C LEU A 105 -25.39 -6.10 -7.84
N SER A 106 -25.36 -6.94 -8.85
CA SER A 106 -26.33 -8.04 -8.97
C SER A 106 -25.63 -9.37 -8.77
N ARG A 107 -26.25 -10.23 -8.00
CA ARG A 107 -25.81 -11.61 -7.82
C ARG A 107 -27.04 -12.49 -7.90
N GLU A 108 -27.01 -13.43 -8.81
CA GLU A 108 -28.15 -14.29 -9.11
C GLU A 108 -29.36 -13.44 -9.54
N ARG A 109 -30.37 -13.34 -8.72
CA ARG A 109 -31.58 -12.53 -9.00
C ARG A 109 -31.70 -11.34 -8.08
N ILE A 110 -30.72 -11.10 -7.25
CA ILE A 110 -30.75 -10.02 -6.28
C ILE A 110 -29.91 -8.87 -6.81
N THR A 111 -30.48 -7.70 -6.87
CA THR A 111 -29.80 -6.47 -7.25
C THR A 111 -29.74 -5.53 -6.06
N MET A 112 -28.53 -5.13 -5.70
CA MET A 112 -28.29 -4.19 -4.63
C MET A 112 -27.92 -2.84 -5.21
N LYS A 113 -28.68 -1.82 -4.89
CA LYS A 113 -28.31 -0.45 -5.26
C LYS A 113 -27.40 0.10 -4.19
N MET A 114 -26.30 0.66 -4.61
CA MET A 114 -25.28 1.18 -3.71
C MET A 114 -25.06 2.66 -3.94
N GLN A 115 -24.85 3.37 -2.85
CA GLN A 115 -24.43 4.76 -2.89
C GLN A 115 -22.93 4.77 -2.68
N CYS A 116 -22.22 5.34 -3.61
CA CYS A 116 -20.76 5.35 -3.57
C CYS A 116 -20.21 6.76 -3.40
N LYS A 117 -19.02 6.84 -2.87
CA LYS A 117 -18.26 8.08 -2.71
C LYS A 117 -16.80 7.81 -3.11
N PRO A 118 -16.04 8.84 -3.41
CA PRO A 118 -14.61 8.66 -3.66
C PRO A 118 -13.95 8.02 -2.46
N TYR A 119 -13.00 7.14 -2.71
CA TYR A 119 -12.28 6.44 -1.65
C TYR A 119 -11.31 7.39 -0.94
N GLU A 120 -11.36 7.39 0.36
CA GLU A 120 -10.44 8.15 1.19
C GLU A 120 -9.41 7.19 1.79
N ILE A 121 -8.15 7.52 1.63
CA ILE A 121 -7.07 6.71 2.17
C ILE A 121 -7.09 6.83 3.68
N PRO A 122 -7.20 5.71 4.41
CA PRO A 122 -7.19 5.77 5.86
C PRO A 122 -5.86 6.32 6.37
N PRO A 123 -5.88 7.12 7.43
CA PRO A 123 -4.64 7.59 8.02
C PRO A 123 -3.85 6.40 8.53
N LYS A 124 -2.54 6.45 8.32
CA LYS A 124 -1.68 5.40 8.83
C LYS A 124 -1.69 5.47 10.34
N LYS A 125 -1.99 4.34 10.96
CA LYS A 125 -1.87 4.27 12.41
C LYS A 125 -0.39 4.25 12.74
N GLU A 126 0.00 5.21 13.52
CA GLU A 126 1.35 5.24 14.09
C GLU A 126 1.49 4.20 15.18
#